data_1b93ee2037dce129747cc4fe1919edd3
#
_entry.id   1b93ee2037dce129747cc4fe1919edd3
#
_cell.length_a   1.000
_cell.length_b   1.000
_cell.length_c   1.000
_cell.angle_alpha   90.00
_cell.angle_beta   90.00
_cell.angle_gamma   90.00
#
_symmetry.space_group_name_H-M   'P 1'
#
loop_
_entity.id
_entity.type
_entity.pdbx_description
1 polymer ?
#
loop_
_entity_poly.entity_id
_entity_poly.type
_entity_poly.pdbx_seq_one_letter_code
_entity_poly.pdbx_strand_id
1 'polypeptide(L)'
;LKTNTKILTSEFEYLECPTLAEALNCLSKYNGKAKILAGGTDLLIKMKSGLLQCQYLIFVKKIEALNYLISDKKTLRIGPMINLRSIEKNEQVKAYYSALFEAVRSMAATSVKNMATIGGNLCNGSPAADTAPPLLVYGATLKLSSMRGDRIVPVEEFFLGPSQTVLESDELLTEICLPDLGDQVGSSFLKLGRVSADIAKINVAVCLNRNGKTVGNCRIAFGSVAPTPIRIPEAEEILKGQEMSDELIVKAAKAAAGLIKPITDKRSTNSYRQQVSKVILEEGIRSAWQRAGGEL
;
A
#
# COMPACT_ATOMS: atom_id res chain seq x y z
N LEU A 1 20.71 11.01 30.06
CA LEU A 1 20.46 12.03 29.03
C LEU A 1 20.52 11.32 27.67
N LYS A 2 19.39 11.02 27.06
CA LYS A 2 19.36 10.61 25.63
C LYS A 2 19.72 11.85 24.84
N THR A 3 20.97 12.00 24.49
CA THR A 3 21.43 13.01 23.55
C THR A 3 20.70 12.78 22.23
N ASN A 4 20.06 13.81 21.71
CA ASN A 4 19.39 13.80 20.40
C ASN A 4 20.46 13.77 19.29
N THR A 5 21.24 12.68 19.24
CA THR A 5 22.27 12.48 18.24
C THR A 5 21.60 11.94 16.97
N LYS A 6 21.89 12.56 15.84
CA LYS A 6 21.49 12.06 14.52
C LYS A 6 22.26 10.79 14.11
N ILE A 7 22.99 10.18 15.02
CA ILE A 7 23.87 9.03 14.83
C ILE A 7 23.11 7.76 15.25
N LEU A 8 23.28 6.69 14.50
CA LEU A 8 22.82 5.36 14.89
C LEU A 8 23.65 4.90 16.11
N THR A 9 22.97 4.58 17.21
CA THR A 9 23.63 4.24 18.50
C THR A 9 23.84 2.75 18.69
N SER A 10 23.19 1.90 17.89
CA SER A 10 23.39 0.44 17.91
C SER A 10 24.43 0.03 16.87
N GLU A 11 25.33 -0.84 17.27
CA GLU A 11 26.25 -1.49 16.34
C GLU A 11 25.51 -2.50 15.48
N PHE A 12 25.85 -2.56 14.19
CA PHE A 12 25.33 -3.53 13.24
C PHE A 12 26.34 -3.73 12.11
N GLU A 13 26.33 -4.89 11.51
CA GLU A 13 27.08 -5.18 10.30
C GLU A 13 26.25 -4.84 9.07
N TYR A 14 26.82 -4.05 8.15
CA TYR A 14 26.19 -3.69 6.88
C TYR A 14 26.63 -4.66 5.79
N LEU A 15 25.64 -5.31 5.15
CA LEU A 15 25.84 -6.29 4.10
C LEU A 15 25.19 -5.78 2.81
N GLU A 16 25.98 -5.51 1.80
CA GLU A 16 25.49 -5.18 0.45
C GLU A 16 25.39 -6.44 -0.38
N CYS A 17 24.19 -6.78 -0.82
CA CYS A 17 23.91 -7.95 -1.65
C CYS A 17 23.58 -7.48 -3.08
N PRO A 18 24.47 -7.70 -4.06
CA PRO A 18 24.24 -7.30 -5.45
C PRO A 18 23.23 -8.19 -6.18
N THR A 19 22.97 -9.39 -5.69
CA THR A 19 22.03 -10.34 -6.31
C THR A 19 20.94 -10.80 -5.35
N LEU A 20 19.79 -11.23 -5.91
CA LEU A 20 18.71 -11.82 -5.13
C LEU A 20 19.19 -13.07 -4.36
N ALA A 21 19.96 -13.94 -5.01
CA ALA A 21 20.47 -15.16 -4.39
C ALA A 21 21.34 -14.87 -3.15
N GLU A 22 22.21 -13.87 -3.22
CA GLU A 22 23.02 -13.45 -2.07
C GLU A 22 22.16 -12.88 -0.94
N ALA A 23 21.16 -12.05 -1.27
CA ALA A 23 20.23 -11.50 -0.27
C ALA A 23 19.46 -12.61 0.46
N LEU A 24 18.92 -13.59 -0.26
CA LEU A 24 18.23 -14.73 0.32
C LEU A 24 19.15 -15.61 1.17
N ASN A 25 20.39 -15.83 0.71
CA ASN A 25 21.39 -16.57 1.49
C ASN A 25 21.73 -15.84 2.80
N CYS A 26 21.92 -14.52 2.75
CA CYS A 26 22.15 -13.71 3.96
C CYS A 26 20.94 -13.77 4.91
N LEU A 27 19.71 -13.67 4.41
CA LEU A 27 18.51 -13.77 5.22
C LEU A 27 18.40 -15.12 5.91
N SER A 28 18.65 -16.21 5.18
CA SER A 28 18.66 -17.57 5.73
C SER A 28 19.76 -17.76 6.79
N LYS A 29 20.98 -17.27 6.50
CA LYS A 29 22.13 -17.37 7.42
C LYS A 29 21.92 -16.61 8.73
N TYR A 30 21.37 -15.39 8.64
CA TYR A 30 21.20 -14.48 9.78
C TYR A 30 19.74 -14.41 10.27
N ASN A 31 19.01 -15.47 10.07
CA ASN A 31 17.57 -15.60 10.35
C ASN A 31 17.15 -14.94 11.67
N GLY A 32 16.20 -14.00 11.60
CA GLY A 32 15.69 -13.22 12.74
C GLY A 32 16.60 -12.11 13.28
N LYS A 33 17.92 -12.11 12.93
CA LYS A 33 18.90 -11.12 13.38
C LYS A 33 19.15 -10.02 12.35
N ALA A 34 18.69 -10.23 11.13
CA ALA A 34 18.86 -9.29 10.02
C ALA A 34 17.59 -8.45 9.79
N LYS A 35 17.80 -7.24 9.25
CA LYS A 35 16.74 -6.39 8.69
C LYS A 35 17.10 -5.98 7.27
N ILE A 36 16.07 -5.94 6.42
CA ILE A 36 16.20 -5.51 5.03
C ILE A 36 16.23 -3.99 4.94
N LEU A 37 17.24 -3.46 4.29
CA LEU A 37 17.35 -2.05 3.94
C LEU A 37 17.05 -1.85 2.45
N ALA A 38 15.89 -1.30 2.14
CA ALA A 38 15.51 -0.80 0.82
C ALA A 38 15.76 0.71 0.73
N GLY A 39 14.72 1.52 0.73
CA GLY A 39 14.83 2.99 0.73
C GLY A 39 15.26 3.61 2.06
N GLY A 40 15.13 2.91 3.16
CA GLY A 40 15.54 3.32 4.51
C GLY A 40 14.70 4.43 5.17
N THR A 41 13.69 4.94 4.48
CA THR A 41 12.89 6.11 4.94
C THR A 41 12.08 5.86 6.21
N ASP A 42 11.75 4.62 6.53
CA ASP A 42 11.12 4.20 7.79
C ASP A 42 12.13 3.50 8.71
N LEU A 43 12.87 2.53 8.18
CA LEU A 43 13.76 1.67 8.96
C LEU A 43 14.83 2.47 9.70
N LEU A 44 15.54 3.37 9.00
CA LEU A 44 16.60 4.16 9.62
C LEU A 44 16.07 5.16 10.66
N ILE A 45 14.82 5.64 10.50
CA ILE A 45 14.18 6.49 11.51
C ILE A 45 13.86 5.67 12.76
N LYS A 46 13.33 4.45 12.62
CA LYS A 46 13.09 3.54 13.76
C LYS A 46 14.40 3.19 14.48
N MET A 47 15.48 2.97 13.74
CA MET A 47 16.80 2.71 14.32
C MET A 47 17.35 3.93 15.06
N LYS A 48 17.28 5.13 14.47
CA LYS A 48 17.71 6.40 15.10
C LYS A 48 16.93 6.75 16.36
N SER A 49 15.65 6.41 16.41
CA SER A 49 14.81 6.62 17.60
C SER A 49 14.93 5.50 18.65
N GLY A 50 15.74 4.49 18.41
CA GLY A 50 15.92 3.35 19.30
C GLY A 50 14.73 2.39 19.37
N LEU A 51 13.77 2.53 18.45
CA LEU A 51 12.59 1.67 18.38
C LEU A 51 12.88 0.32 17.69
N LEU A 52 14.01 0.22 16.97
CA LEU A 52 14.43 -0.97 16.28
C LEU A 52 15.95 -1.13 16.38
N GLN A 53 16.38 -2.35 16.64
CA GLN A 53 17.77 -2.77 16.61
C GLN A 53 17.90 -4.04 15.75
N CYS A 54 19.04 -4.23 15.11
CA CYS A 54 19.37 -5.45 14.37
C CYS A 54 20.89 -5.67 14.46
N GLN A 55 21.32 -6.92 14.29
CA GLN A 55 22.73 -7.24 14.21
C GLN A 55 23.27 -7.09 12.77
N TYR A 56 22.43 -7.34 11.79
CA TYR A 56 22.77 -7.28 10.36
C TYR A 56 21.75 -6.41 9.61
N LEU A 57 22.28 -5.55 8.74
CA LEU A 57 21.49 -4.70 7.86
C LEU A 57 21.81 -5.07 6.40
N ILE A 58 20.87 -5.78 5.75
CA ILE A 58 21.02 -6.29 4.39
C ILE A 58 20.48 -5.27 3.40
N PHE A 59 21.37 -4.68 2.61
CA PHE A 59 20.99 -3.69 1.60
C PHE A 59 20.67 -4.36 0.27
N VAL A 60 19.42 -4.16 -0.19
CA VAL A 60 18.86 -4.85 -1.38
C VAL A 60 18.42 -3.89 -2.49
N LYS A 61 18.48 -2.59 -2.27
CA LYS A 61 17.94 -1.60 -3.22
C LYS A 61 18.65 -1.60 -4.57
N LYS A 62 19.92 -2.04 -4.61
CA LYS A 62 20.72 -2.12 -5.84
C LYS A 62 20.51 -3.41 -6.64
N ILE A 63 19.71 -4.35 -6.16
CA ILE A 63 19.42 -5.59 -6.91
C ILE A 63 18.57 -5.24 -8.13
N GLU A 64 19.17 -5.24 -9.31
CA GLU A 64 18.51 -4.85 -10.56
C GLU A 64 17.27 -5.72 -10.86
N ALA A 65 17.35 -7.02 -10.56
CA ALA A 65 16.25 -7.95 -10.73
C ALA A 65 15.00 -7.61 -9.89
N LEU A 66 15.10 -6.71 -8.91
CA LEU A 66 13.99 -6.25 -8.07
C LEU A 66 13.54 -4.81 -8.40
N ASN A 67 14.14 -4.17 -9.42
CA ASN A 67 13.89 -2.77 -9.77
C ASN A 67 13.31 -2.65 -11.18
N TYR A 68 12.06 -3.03 -11.36
CA TYR A 68 11.37 -2.98 -12.64
C TYR A 68 9.91 -2.59 -12.49
N LEU A 69 9.32 -2.12 -13.58
CA LEU A 69 7.89 -1.91 -13.75
C LEU A 69 7.55 -2.33 -15.17
N ILE A 70 6.91 -3.47 -15.30
CA ILE A 70 6.57 -4.11 -16.58
C ILE A 70 5.05 -4.15 -16.66
N SER A 71 4.51 -3.47 -17.66
CA SER A 71 3.12 -3.59 -18.03
C SER A 71 3.07 -4.33 -19.36
N ASP A 72 2.47 -5.49 -19.38
CA ASP A 72 1.90 -6.05 -20.59
C ASP A 72 0.42 -5.65 -20.65
N LYS A 73 -0.25 -5.80 -21.77
CA LYS A 73 -1.61 -5.27 -22.00
C LYS A 73 -2.66 -5.70 -20.95
N LYS A 74 -2.32 -6.58 -20.03
CA LYS A 74 -3.26 -7.22 -19.11
C LYS A 74 -2.83 -7.23 -17.64
N THR A 75 -1.55 -7.05 -17.35
CA THR A 75 -1.05 -7.10 -15.98
C THR A 75 0.02 -6.03 -15.76
N LEU A 76 0.17 -5.61 -14.52
CA LEU A 76 1.28 -4.76 -14.10
C LEU A 76 2.12 -5.51 -13.07
N ARG A 77 3.39 -5.81 -13.43
CA ARG A 77 4.37 -6.43 -12.55
C ARG A 77 5.35 -5.39 -12.05
N ILE A 78 5.46 -5.28 -10.75
CA ILE A 78 6.25 -4.25 -10.08
C ILE A 78 7.33 -4.92 -9.22
N GLY A 79 8.58 -4.62 -9.52
CA GLY A 79 9.70 -4.97 -8.65
C GLY A 79 9.64 -4.16 -7.35
N PRO A 80 9.82 -4.79 -6.18
CA PRO A 80 9.62 -4.13 -4.88
C PRO A 80 10.63 -3.02 -4.59
N MET A 81 11.77 -3.01 -5.28
CA MET A 81 12.81 -1.98 -5.10
C MET A 81 12.61 -0.74 -5.97
N ILE A 82 11.59 -0.72 -6.85
CA ILE A 82 11.27 0.49 -7.59
C ILE A 82 10.89 1.62 -6.63
N ASN A 83 11.43 2.80 -6.86
CA ASN A 83 11.11 3.94 -6.01
C ASN A 83 9.73 4.52 -6.33
N LEU A 84 9.10 5.14 -5.34
CA LEU A 84 7.76 5.69 -5.48
C LEU A 84 7.68 6.79 -6.55
N ARG A 85 8.77 7.54 -6.75
CA ARG A 85 8.82 8.58 -7.79
C ARG A 85 8.75 8.01 -9.21
N SER A 86 9.35 6.84 -9.46
CA SER A 86 9.26 6.15 -10.75
C SER A 86 7.83 5.67 -11.04
N ILE A 87 7.12 5.18 -10.02
CA ILE A 87 5.70 4.82 -10.13
C ILE A 87 4.86 6.06 -10.45
N GLU A 88 5.07 7.17 -9.73
CA GLU A 88 4.37 8.45 -9.95
C GLU A 88 4.57 9.01 -11.36
N LYS A 89 5.72 8.78 -11.99
CA LYS A 89 6.04 9.26 -13.33
C LYS A 89 5.61 8.31 -14.46
N ASN A 90 5.13 7.14 -14.12
CA ASN A 90 4.79 6.14 -15.13
C ASN A 90 3.41 6.41 -15.73
N GLU A 91 3.35 6.68 -17.04
CA GLU A 91 2.11 7.04 -17.73
C GLU A 91 1.11 5.86 -17.79
N GLN A 92 1.57 4.61 -17.80
CA GLN A 92 0.68 3.46 -17.77
C GLN A 92 0.02 3.27 -16.40
N VAL A 93 0.79 3.47 -15.31
CA VAL A 93 0.20 3.49 -13.96
C VAL A 93 -0.83 4.60 -13.82
N LYS A 94 -0.53 5.78 -14.36
CA LYS A 94 -1.46 6.90 -14.36
C LYS A 94 -2.74 6.63 -15.15
N ALA A 95 -2.60 5.98 -16.31
CA ALA A 95 -3.72 5.71 -17.21
C ALA A 95 -4.63 4.56 -16.73
N TYR A 96 -4.03 3.46 -16.25
CA TYR A 96 -4.77 2.23 -15.97
C TYR A 96 -4.93 1.91 -14.48
N TYR A 97 -4.04 2.44 -13.63
CA TYR A 97 -4.02 2.19 -12.19
C TYR A 97 -4.09 3.50 -11.41
N SER A 98 -5.09 4.33 -11.74
CA SER A 98 -5.21 5.72 -11.26
C SER A 98 -5.22 5.82 -9.72
N ALA A 99 -5.82 4.86 -8.99
CA ALA A 99 -5.77 4.87 -7.53
C ALA A 99 -4.34 4.70 -6.99
N LEU A 100 -3.51 3.85 -7.61
CA LEU A 100 -2.10 3.71 -7.21
C LEU A 100 -1.30 4.98 -7.55
N PHE A 101 -1.55 5.57 -8.72
CA PHE A 101 -0.93 6.84 -9.09
C PHE A 101 -1.25 7.95 -8.08
N GLU A 102 -2.52 8.12 -7.74
CA GLU A 102 -2.98 9.16 -6.79
C GLU A 102 -2.44 8.92 -5.38
N ALA A 103 -2.43 7.67 -4.94
CA ALA A 103 -1.83 7.30 -3.66
C ALA A 103 -0.37 7.74 -3.60
N VAL A 104 0.44 7.32 -4.57
CA VAL A 104 1.87 7.65 -4.60
C VAL A 104 2.09 9.16 -4.78
N ARG A 105 1.25 9.83 -5.59
CA ARG A 105 1.31 11.29 -5.78
C ARG A 105 1.07 12.04 -4.47
N SER A 106 0.15 11.57 -3.63
CA SER A 106 -0.21 12.19 -2.34
C SER A 106 0.79 11.90 -1.22
N MET A 107 1.73 10.96 -1.42
CA MET A 107 2.70 10.57 -0.41
C MET A 107 3.83 11.57 -0.31
N ALA A 108 4.27 11.84 0.90
CA ALA A 108 5.56 12.45 1.26
C ALA A 108 6.09 13.52 0.28
N ALA A 109 7.27 14.05 0.56
CA ALA A 109 7.99 14.95 -0.36
C ALA A 109 8.69 14.17 -1.48
N THR A 110 8.99 14.85 -2.60
CA THR A 110 9.71 14.25 -3.74
C THR A 110 11.04 13.61 -3.34
N SER A 111 11.79 14.24 -2.43
CA SER A 111 13.05 13.69 -1.92
C SER A 111 12.85 12.33 -1.22
N VAL A 112 11.79 12.18 -0.45
CA VAL A 112 11.43 10.91 0.18
C VAL A 112 11.02 9.88 -0.87
N LYS A 113 10.18 10.25 -1.83
CA LYS A 113 9.73 9.35 -2.92
C LYS A 113 10.87 8.86 -3.81
N ASN A 114 11.95 9.61 -3.97
CA ASN A 114 13.14 9.17 -4.69
C ASN A 114 13.90 8.04 -3.95
N MET A 115 13.76 7.96 -2.64
CA MET A 115 14.41 6.96 -1.80
C MET A 115 13.48 5.80 -1.43
N ALA A 116 12.26 6.09 -1.03
CA ALA A 116 11.26 5.12 -0.62
C ALA A 116 10.87 4.19 -1.77
N THR A 117 10.68 2.91 -1.46
CA THR A 117 10.30 1.88 -2.43
C THR A 117 8.90 1.36 -2.10
N ILE A 118 8.18 0.84 -3.11
CA ILE A 118 6.86 0.27 -2.90
C ILE A 118 6.93 -0.96 -1.98
N GLY A 119 7.93 -1.83 -2.17
CA GLY A 119 8.14 -2.98 -1.29
C GLY A 119 8.44 -2.57 0.15
N GLY A 120 9.29 -1.54 0.35
CA GLY A 120 9.57 -1.00 1.69
C GLY A 120 8.32 -0.44 2.36
N ASN A 121 7.44 0.24 1.63
CA ASN A 121 6.17 0.75 2.14
C ASN A 121 5.23 -0.36 2.60
N LEU A 122 5.07 -1.42 1.79
CA LEU A 122 4.23 -2.58 2.14
C LEU A 122 4.82 -3.35 3.32
N CYS A 123 6.12 -3.72 3.27
CA CYS A 123 6.77 -4.53 4.30
C CYS A 123 6.92 -3.79 5.65
N ASN A 124 6.82 -2.46 5.66
CA ASN A 124 6.73 -1.69 6.91
C ASN A 124 5.42 -1.97 7.68
N GLY A 125 4.39 -2.51 7.03
CA GLY A 125 3.13 -2.96 7.63
C GLY A 125 2.35 -1.85 8.34
N SER A 126 2.50 -0.59 7.90
CA SER A 126 1.78 0.53 8.53
C SER A 126 0.28 0.48 8.21
N PRO A 127 -0.60 0.60 9.21
CA PRO A 127 -2.04 0.77 8.95
C PRO A 127 -2.37 1.98 8.07
N ALA A 128 -1.47 2.97 8.03
CA ALA A 128 -1.62 4.19 7.23
C ALA A 128 -0.78 4.16 5.93
N ALA A 129 -0.37 2.98 5.46
CA ALA A 129 0.34 2.84 4.20
C ALA A 129 -0.58 3.24 3.04
N ASP A 130 -0.20 4.29 2.29
CA ASP A 130 -1.04 4.82 1.22
C ASP A 130 -1.07 3.89 -0.01
N THR A 131 -0.05 3.04 -0.22
CA THR A 131 -0.04 2.10 -1.35
C THR A 131 -0.90 0.86 -1.12
N ALA A 132 -1.22 0.52 0.14
CA ALA A 132 -1.94 -0.70 0.46
C ALA A 132 -3.42 -0.69 0.00
N PRO A 133 -4.26 0.35 0.24
CA PRO A 133 -5.63 0.37 -0.24
C PRO A 133 -5.76 0.22 -1.77
N PRO A 134 -4.97 0.90 -2.63
CA PRO A 134 -5.00 0.65 -4.06
C PRO A 134 -4.69 -0.80 -4.44
N LEU A 135 -3.67 -1.41 -3.82
CA LEU A 135 -3.32 -2.80 -4.10
C LEU A 135 -4.40 -3.78 -3.66
N LEU A 136 -5.10 -3.49 -2.55
CA LEU A 136 -6.25 -4.26 -2.08
C LEU A 136 -7.42 -4.21 -3.08
N VAL A 137 -7.79 -3.03 -3.57
CA VAL A 137 -8.90 -2.91 -4.52
C VAL A 137 -8.58 -3.48 -5.89
N TYR A 138 -7.32 -3.53 -6.27
CA TYR A 138 -6.88 -4.21 -7.50
C TYR A 138 -6.76 -5.74 -7.33
N GLY A 139 -6.79 -6.26 -6.10
CA GLY A 139 -6.57 -7.68 -5.85
C GLY A 139 -5.16 -8.12 -6.19
N ALA A 140 -4.18 -7.32 -5.82
CA ALA A 140 -2.79 -7.61 -6.08
C ALA A 140 -2.33 -8.91 -5.40
N THR A 141 -1.37 -9.59 -6.02
CA THR A 141 -0.65 -10.71 -5.43
C THR A 141 0.81 -10.35 -5.18
N LEU A 142 1.38 -10.93 -4.14
CA LEU A 142 2.74 -10.68 -3.68
C LEU A 142 3.54 -11.97 -3.75
N LYS A 143 4.67 -11.93 -4.45
CA LYS A 143 5.62 -13.04 -4.49
C LYS A 143 6.63 -12.87 -3.37
N LEU A 144 6.69 -13.85 -2.48
CA LEU A 144 7.64 -13.93 -1.38
C LEU A 144 8.63 -15.04 -1.69
N SER A 145 9.92 -14.74 -1.59
CA SER A 145 11.01 -15.66 -1.96
C SER A 145 11.93 -15.91 -0.78
N SER A 146 12.38 -17.14 -0.65
CA SER A 146 13.40 -17.60 0.32
C SER A 146 14.29 -18.67 -0.31
N MET A 147 15.30 -19.14 0.44
CA MET A 147 16.09 -20.31 0.02
C MET A 147 15.28 -21.61 -0.03
N ARG A 148 14.10 -21.65 0.59
CA ARG A 148 13.16 -22.78 0.57
C ARG A 148 12.28 -22.80 -0.69
N GLY A 149 12.26 -21.71 -1.46
CA GLY A 149 11.44 -21.51 -2.65
C GLY A 149 10.59 -20.26 -2.58
N ASP A 150 9.66 -20.15 -3.53
CA ASP A 150 8.76 -19.01 -3.70
C ASP A 150 7.34 -19.39 -3.27
N ARG A 151 6.62 -18.42 -2.72
CA ARG A 151 5.17 -18.51 -2.51
C ARG A 151 4.47 -17.21 -2.93
N ILE A 152 3.22 -17.34 -3.35
CA ILE A 152 2.38 -16.21 -3.75
C ILE A 152 1.31 -16.02 -2.68
N VAL A 153 1.14 -14.77 -2.23
CA VAL A 153 0.18 -14.38 -1.21
C VAL A 153 -0.70 -13.27 -1.74
N PRO A 154 -2.04 -13.38 -1.63
CA PRO A 154 -2.92 -12.24 -1.89
C PRO A 154 -2.58 -11.08 -0.94
N VAL A 155 -2.60 -9.85 -1.44
CA VAL A 155 -2.30 -8.68 -0.60
C VAL A 155 -3.28 -8.55 0.59
N GLU A 156 -4.48 -9.08 0.46
CA GLU A 156 -5.50 -9.13 1.52
C GLU A 156 -5.04 -9.94 2.74
N GLU A 157 -4.21 -10.95 2.53
CA GLU A 157 -3.67 -11.83 3.58
C GLU A 157 -2.29 -11.38 4.08
N PHE A 158 -1.73 -10.32 3.49
CA PHE A 158 -0.34 -9.93 3.76
C PHE A 158 -0.15 -9.25 5.12
N PHE A 159 -1.14 -8.48 5.59
CA PHE A 159 -1.05 -7.68 6.81
C PHE A 159 -1.67 -8.41 8.00
N LEU A 160 -0.89 -8.68 9.05
CA LEU A 160 -1.34 -9.35 10.27
C LEU A 160 -1.68 -8.39 11.40
N GLY A 161 -1.07 -7.20 11.40
CA GLY A 161 -1.24 -6.19 12.43
C GLY A 161 -0.34 -4.98 12.21
N PRO A 162 -0.34 -3.99 13.11
CA PRO A 162 0.52 -2.82 12.99
C PRO A 162 2.00 -3.21 12.96
N SER A 163 2.68 -2.91 11.84
CA SER A 163 4.06 -3.30 11.55
C SER A 163 4.30 -4.82 11.55
N GLN A 164 3.28 -5.60 11.26
CA GLN A 164 3.35 -7.07 11.17
C GLN A 164 2.79 -7.54 9.83
N THR A 165 3.54 -8.40 9.16
CA THR A 165 3.18 -9.01 7.87
C THR A 165 3.41 -10.51 7.94
N VAL A 166 2.92 -11.24 6.94
CA VAL A 166 3.13 -12.70 6.81
C VAL A 166 4.55 -13.10 6.39
N LEU A 167 5.43 -12.11 6.11
CA LEU A 167 6.83 -12.38 5.79
C LEU A 167 7.52 -13.12 6.93
N GLU A 168 8.09 -14.26 6.63
CA GLU A 168 9.00 -14.94 7.53
C GLU A 168 10.36 -14.23 7.56
N SER A 169 11.16 -14.50 8.59
CA SER A 169 12.42 -13.78 8.82
C SER A 169 13.49 -14.03 7.75
N ASP A 170 13.35 -15.10 6.96
CA ASP A 170 14.22 -15.47 5.85
C ASP A 170 13.59 -15.20 4.47
N GLU A 171 12.43 -14.51 4.42
CA GLU A 171 11.74 -14.17 3.18
C GLU A 171 11.98 -12.72 2.74
N LEU A 172 11.96 -12.53 1.43
CA LEU A 172 11.99 -11.23 0.76
C LEU A 172 10.79 -11.11 -0.19
N LEU A 173 10.09 -9.97 -0.15
CA LEU A 173 9.14 -9.60 -1.20
C LEU A 173 9.91 -9.37 -2.50
N THR A 174 9.59 -10.12 -3.56
CA THR A 174 10.32 -10.11 -4.83
C THR A 174 9.49 -9.62 -6.02
N GLU A 175 8.16 -9.65 -5.93
CA GLU A 175 7.28 -9.09 -6.96
C GLU A 175 5.93 -8.69 -6.37
N ILE A 176 5.33 -7.64 -6.94
CA ILE A 176 3.94 -7.23 -6.74
C ILE A 176 3.28 -7.32 -8.12
N CYS A 177 2.23 -8.13 -8.22
CA CYS A 177 1.52 -8.33 -9.47
C CYS A 177 0.08 -7.82 -9.35
N LEU A 178 -0.31 -6.91 -10.25
CA LEU A 178 -1.68 -6.43 -10.39
C LEU A 178 -2.31 -7.13 -11.61
N PRO A 179 -3.51 -7.71 -11.46
CA PRO A 179 -4.19 -8.38 -12.56
C PRO A 179 -4.69 -7.38 -13.61
N ASP A 180 -5.09 -7.92 -14.75
CA ASP A 180 -5.92 -7.19 -15.71
C ASP A 180 -7.24 -6.78 -15.04
N LEU A 181 -7.53 -5.50 -15.07
CA LEU A 181 -8.75 -4.95 -14.50
C LEU A 181 -9.95 -5.05 -15.45
N GLY A 182 -9.70 -5.39 -16.74
CA GLY A 182 -10.72 -5.43 -17.79
C GLY A 182 -11.10 -4.06 -18.33
N ASP A 183 -12.19 -4.04 -19.10
CA ASP A 183 -12.70 -2.83 -19.73
C ASP A 183 -13.70 -2.10 -18.82
N GLN A 184 -13.91 -0.81 -19.09
CA GLN A 184 -14.84 0.05 -18.35
C GLN A 184 -14.60 0.05 -16.83
N VAL A 185 -13.33 0.00 -16.44
CA VAL A 185 -12.90 0.06 -15.04
C VAL A 185 -12.46 1.47 -14.70
N GLY A 186 -12.92 1.95 -13.56
CA GLY A 186 -12.42 3.18 -12.96
C GLY A 186 -11.94 2.93 -11.54
N SER A 187 -10.90 3.64 -11.15
CA SER A 187 -10.40 3.58 -9.79
C SER A 187 -10.02 4.97 -9.27
N SER A 188 -10.08 5.14 -7.97
CA SER A 188 -9.75 6.39 -7.30
C SER A 188 -9.06 6.14 -5.96
N PHE A 189 -8.30 7.11 -5.52
CA PHE A 189 -7.73 7.14 -4.18
C PHE A 189 -7.86 8.54 -3.59
N LEU A 190 -8.42 8.61 -2.40
CA LEU A 190 -8.52 9.85 -1.64
C LEU A 190 -7.85 9.70 -0.28
N LYS A 191 -7.23 10.78 0.15
CA LYS A 191 -6.48 10.85 1.41
C LYS A 191 -6.77 12.15 2.13
N LEU A 192 -7.02 12.06 3.41
CA LEU A 192 -7.09 13.21 4.29
C LEU A 192 -5.90 13.20 5.25
N GLY A 193 -5.07 14.23 5.17
CA GLY A 193 -3.97 14.54 6.09
C GLY A 193 -4.27 15.81 6.88
N ARG A 194 -3.30 16.30 7.66
CA ARG A 194 -3.33 17.64 8.29
C ARG A 194 -2.81 18.69 7.31
N VAL A 195 -1.80 18.32 6.56
CA VAL A 195 -1.15 19.10 5.51
C VAL A 195 -0.80 18.19 4.33
N SER A 196 -0.38 18.78 3.23
CA SER A 196 0.16 18.04 2.07
C SER A 196 1.33 17.14 2.52
N ALA A 197 1.42 15.96 1.95
CA ALA A 197 2.47 14.97 2.22
C ALA A 197 2.53 14.40 3.65
N ASP A 198 1.51 14.65 4.50
CA ASP A 198 1.41 14.07 5.84
C ASP A 198 1.02 12.58 5.79
N ILE A 199 1.19 11.90 6.92
CA ILE A 199 0.63 10.56 7.13
C ILE A 199 -0.90 10.67 7.16
N ALA A 200 -1.58 9.75 6.50
CA ALA A 200 -3.04 9.77 6.42
C ALA A 200 -3.71 9.74 7.81
N LYS A 201 -4.67 10.63 8.03
CA LYS A 201 -5.69 10.45 9.07
C LYS A 201 -6.63 9.32 8.68
N ILE A 202 -6.97 9.30 7.39
CA ILE A 202 -7.74 8.28 6.71
C ILE A 202 -7.39 8.33 5.23
N ASN A 203 -7.38 7.20 4.57
CA ASN A 203 -7.34 7.09 3.12
C ASN A 203 -8.32 6.01 2.66
N VAL A 204 -8.78 6.12 1.43
CA VAL A 204 -9.69 5.17 0.79
C VAL A 204 -9.30 4.98 -0.66
N ALA A 205 -9.38 3.74 -1.13
CA ALA A 205 -9.33 3.41 -2.54
C ALA A 205 -10.63 2.74 -2.96
N VAL A 206 -11.07 3.02 -4.18
CA VAL A 206 -12.21 2.39 -4.83
C VAL A 206 -11.76 1.92 -6.20
N CYS A 207 -12.15 0.71 -6.58
CA CYS A 207 -12.04 0.19 -7.94
C CYS A 207 -13.36 -0.47 -8.30
N LEU A 208 -13.96 -0.06 -9.39
CA LEU A 208 -15.19 -0.66 -9.88
C LEU A 208 -15.18 -0.77 -11.40
N ASN A 209 -15.95 -1.71 -11.93
CA ASN A 209 -16.27 -1.76 -13.34
C ASN A 209 -17.76 -1.46 -13.59
N ARG A 210 -18.01 -0.89 -14.75
CA ARG A 210 -19.34 -0.52 -15.20
C ARG A 210 -19.88 -1.55 -16.19
N ASN A 211 -21.17 -1.88 -16.04
CA ASN A 211 -21.93 -2.66 -16.99
C ASN A 211 -23.20 -1.89 -17.37
N GLY A 212 -23.13 -1.12 -18.47
CA GLY A 212 -24.19 -0.18 -18.82
C GLY A 212 -24.37 0.90 -17.75
N LYS A 213 -25.53 0.97 -17.12
CA LYS A 213 -25.83 1.88 -15.99
C LYS A 213 -25.59 1.24 -14.63
N THR A 214 -25.25 -0.04 -14.58
CA THR A 214 -25.08 -0.77 -13.31
C THR A 214 -23.61 -0.94 -12.95
N VAL A 215 -23.35 -1.06 -11.66
CA VAL A 215 -22.03 -1.45 -11.13
C VAL A 215 -21.86 -2.95 -11.32
N GLY A 216 -20.83 -3.38 -12.03
CA GLY A 216 -20.48 -4.80 -12.14
C GLY A 216 -19.82 -5.28 -10.84
N ASN A 217 -18.50 -5.28 -10.79
CA ASN A 217 -17.75 -5.51 -9.55
C ASN A 217 -17.31 -4.18 -8.93
N CYS A 218 -17.25 -4.16 -7.61
CA CYS A 218 -16.72 -3.04 -6.85
C CYS A 218 -15.84 -3.57 -5.74
N ARG A 219 -14.71 -2.91 -5.49
CA ARG A 219 -13.84 -3.12 -4.33
C ARG A 219 -13.57 -1.80 -3.65
N ILE A 220 -13.67 -1.79 -2.33
CA ILE A 220 -13.48 -0.61 -1.47
C ILE A 220 -12.48 -0.98 -0.37
N ALA A 221 -11.40 -0.22 -0.23
CA ALA A 221 -10.43 -0.45 0.81
C ALA A 221 -10.05 0.84 1.53
N PHE A 222 -9.89 0.75 2.83
CA PHE A 222 -9.48 1.85 3.70
C PHE A 222 -8.14 1.58 4.36
N GLY A 223 -7.38 2.66 4.61
CA GLY A 223 -6.28 2.68 5.55
C GLY A 223 -6.51 3.64 6.70
N SER A 224 -5.78 3.46 7.77
CA SER A 224 -5.87 4.25 9.03
C SER A 224 -7.20 4.10 9.79
N VAL A 225 -7.98 3.07 9.52
CA VAL A 225 -9.30 2.85 10.15
C VAL A 225 -9.40 1.53 10.94
N ALA A 226 -8.35 0.72 10.90
CA ALA A 226 -8.23 -0.57 11.57
C ALA A 226 -6.75 -0.85 11.87
N PRO A 227 -6.39 -1.92 12.59
CA PRO A 227 -5.00 -2.33 12.81
C PRO A 227 -4.21 -2.61 11.51
N THR A 228 -4.91 -2.95 10.44
CA THR A 228 -4.35 -3.16 9.08
C THR A 228 -5.16 -2.37 8.05
N PRO A 229 -4.65 -2.13 6.84
CA PRO A 229 -5.49 -1.75 5.71
C PRO A 229 -6.55 -2.83 5.45
N ILE A 230 -7.80 -2.45 5.24
CA ILE A 230 -8.92 -3.39 5.14
C ILE A 230 -9.80 -3.11 3.93
N ARG A 231 -10.39 -4.16 3.34
CA ARG A 231 -11.54 -4.06 2.44
C ARG A 231 -12.84 -4.02 3.24
N ILE A 232 -13.91 -3.53 2.61
CA ILE A 232 -15.25 -3.48 3.19
C ILE A 232 -16.25 -4.20 2.25
N PRO A 233 -16.25 -5.55 2.23
CA PRO A 233 -17.07 -6.34 1.32
C PRO A 233 -18.57 -6.03 1.43
N GLU A 234 -19.05 -5.70 2.62
CA GLU A 234 -20.47 -5.39 2.84
C GLU A 234 -20.91 -4.11 2.11
N ALA A 235 -20.03 -3.11 2.02
CA ALA A 235 -20.31 -1.90 1.24
C ALA A 235 -20.18 -2.15 -0.27
N GLU A 236 -19.28 -3.05 -0.67
CA GLU A 236 -19.11 -3.48 -2.07
C GLU A 236 -20.36 -4.18 -2.60
N GLU A 237 -20.95 -5.09 -1.82
CA GLU A 237 -22.17 -5.83 -2.20
C GLU A 237 -23.41 -4.92 -2.29
N ILE A 238 -23.45 -3.78 -1.57
CA ILE A 238 -24.54 -2.79 -1.71
C ILE A 238 -24.53 -2.18 -3.12
N LEU A 239 -23.35 -1.97 -3.70
CA LEU A 239 -23.18 -1.34 -5.02
C LEU A 239 -23.35 -2.34 -6.16
N LYS A 240 -22.92 -3.56 -5.97
CA LYS A 240 -22.82 -4.58 -7.01
C LYS A 240 -24.16 -4.92 -7.64
N GLY A 241 -24.21 -4.87 -8.97
CA GLY A 241 -25.40 -5.18 -9.77
C GLY A 241 -26.48 -4.08 -9.74
N GLN A 242 -26.30 -3.01 -8.98
CA GLN A 242 -27.28 -1.93 -8.86
C GLN A 242 -27.04 -0.82 -9.88
N GLU A 243 -28.07 -0.13 -10.30
CA GLU A 243 -27.96 1.11 -11.08
C GLU A 243 -27.37 2.19 -10.19
N MET A 244 -26.34 2.88 -10.71
CA MET A 244 -25.64 3.90 -9.94
C MET A 244 -26.54 5.12 -9.71
N SER A 245 -26.64 5.54 -8.45
CA SER A 245 -27.35 6.74 -8.05
C SER A 245 -26.73 7.38 -6.81
N ASP A 246 -27.06 8.62 -6.54
CA ASP A 246 -26.60 9.33 -5.34
C ASP A 246 -27.04 8.66 -4.06
N GLU A 247 -28.27 8.15 -4.01
CA GLU A 247 -28.82 7.44 -2.86
C GLU A 247 -28.06 6.13 -2.59
N LEU A 248 -27.70 5.41 -3.66
CA LEU A 248 -26.93 4.18 -3.57
C LEU A 248 -25.52 4.44 -3.01
N ILE A 249 -24.86 5.49 -3.50
CA ILE A 249 -23.53 5.91 -3.01
C ILE A 249 -23.58 6.24 -1.52
N VAL A 250 -24.54 7.06 -1.10
CA VAL A 250 -24.73 7.45 0.30
C VAL A 250 -25.01 6.23 1.19
N LYS A 251 -25.83 5.28 0.70
CA LYS A 251 -26.12 4.03 1.40
C LYS A 251 -24.86 3.19 1.63
N ALA A 252 -24.06 3.00 0.59
CA ALA A 252 -22.79 2.25 0.68
C ALA A 252 -21.79 2.94 1.62
N ALA A 253 -21.64 4.25 1.51
CA ALA A 253 -20.73 5.02 2.36
C ALA A 253 -21.14 4.99 3.85
N LYS A 254 -22.46 5.06 4.12
CA LYS A 254 -22.99 4.94 5.49
C LYS A 254 -22.73 3.55 6.08
N ALA A 255 -22.91 2.49 5.29
CA ALA A 255 -22.63 1.13 5.72
C ALA A 255 -21.13 0.96 6.04
N ALA A 256 -20.24 1.38 5.13
CA ALA A 256 -18.81 1.31 5.35
C ALA A 256 -18.36 2.03 6.63
N ALA A 257 -18.89 3.23 6.89
CA ALA A 257 -18.57 4.00 8.08
C ALA A 257 -19.00 3.32 9.40
N GLY A 258 -19.99 2.44 9.35
CA GLY A 258 -20.43 1.64 10.51
C GLY A 258 -19.52 0.45 10.80
N LEU A 259 -18.73 0.01 9.83
CA LEU A 259 -17.88 -1.20 9.93
C LEU A 259 -16.43 -0.90 10.31
N ILE A 260 -15.95 0.32 10.05
CA ILE A 260 -14.59 0.73 10.43
C ILE A 260 -14.47 0.96 11.94
N LYS A 261 -13.29 0.67 12.49
CA LYS A 261 -12.97 0.82 13.92
C LYS A 261 -11.68 1.61 14.11
N PRO A 262 -11.68 2.90 13.74
CA PRO A 262 -10.48 3.73 13.88
C PRO A 262 -10.15 4.03 15.34
N ILE A 263 -8.86 4.20 15.60
CA ILE A 263 -8.36 4.65 16.91
C ILE A 263 -8.38 6.18 17.02
N THR A 264 -8.37 6.70 18.25
CA THR A 264 -7.98 8.07 18.53
C THR A 264 -6.48 8.14 18.77
N ASP A 265 -5.77 8.98 18.01
CA ASP A 265 -4.35 9.24 18.15
C ASP A 265 -4.04 10.75 18.04
N LYS A 266 -2.75 11.11 18.09
CA LYS A 266 -2.28 12.50 17.95
C LYS A 266 -2.66 13.19 16.63
N ARG A 267 -3.14 12.44 15.62
CA ARG A 267 -3.52 12.97 14.31
C ARG A 267 -5.00 13.27 14.22
N SER A 268 -5.85 12.44 14.86
CA SER A 268 -7.31 12.56 14.74
C SER A 268 -8.03 11.71 15.78
N THR A 269 -9.29 12.07 16.06
CA THR A 269 -10.19 11.25 16.87
C THR A 269 -10.86 10.15 16.02
N ASN A 270 -11.30 9.08 16.69
CA ASN A 270 -12.06 8.00 16.03
C ASN A 270 -13.37 8.52 15.42
N SER A 271 -14.10 9.36 16.15
CA SER A 271 -15.37 9.94 15.67
C SER A 271 -15.18 10.77 14.40
N TYR A 272 -14.14 11.60 14.35
CA TYR A 272 -13.82 12.37 13.15
C TYR A 272 -13.49 11.46 11.97
N ARG A 273 -12.66 10.42 12.14
CA ARG A 273 -12.33 9.46 11.08
C ARG A 273 -13.57 8.75 10.59
N GLN A 274 -14.49 8.37 11.49
CA GLN A 274 -15.72 7.70 11.15
C GLN A 274 -16.70 8.61 10.39
N GLN A 275 -16.79 9.89 10.76
CA GLN A 275 -17.62 10.84 10.02
C GLN A 275 -17.08 11.14 8.63
N VAL A 276 -15.79 11.44 8.53
CA VAL A 276 -15.19 11.84 7.26
C VAL A 276 -15.06 10.67 6.29
N SER A 277 -15.04 9.42 6.78
CA SER A 277 -15.01 8.23 5.92
C SER A 277 -16.17 8.17 4.95
N LYS A 278 -17.36 8.64 5.36
CA LYS A 278 -18.55 8.73 4.47
C LYS A 278 -18.26 9.65 3.29
N VAL A 279 -17.80 10.86 3.58
CA VAL A 279 -17.59 11.91 2.57
C VAL A 279 -16.53 11.49 1.55
N ILE A 280 -15.37 11.01 2.04
CA ILE A 280 -14.29 10.61 1.13
C ILE A 280 -14.64 9.34 0.33
N LEU A 281 -15.45 8.43 0.88
CA LEU A 281 -15.89 7.27 0.14
C LEU A 281 -16.92 7.63 -0.92
N GLU A 282 -17.89 8.50 -0.62
CA GLU A 282 -18.84 9.01 -1.61
C GLU A 282 -18.13 9.65 -2.80
N GLU A 283 -17.16 10.54 -2.53
CA GLU A 283 -16.33 11.16 -3.57
C GLU A 283 -15.48 10.13 -4.33
N GLY A 284 -14.95 9.13 -3.62
CA GLY A 284 -14.17 8.04 -4.22
C GLY A 284 -15.00 7.19 -5.18
N ILE A 285 -16.24 6.83 -4.80
CA ILE A 285 -17.15 6.06 -5.66
C ILE A 285 -17.53 6.88 -6.91
N ARG A 286 -17.88 8.18 -6.75
CA ARG A 286 -18.21 9.05 -7.88
C ARG A 286 -17.05 9.18 -8.86
N SER A 287 -15.84 9.43 -8.34
CA SER A 287 -14.64 9.55 -9.16
C SER A 287 -14.30 8.26 -9.92
N ALA A 288 -14.44 7.11 -9.26
CA ALA A 288 -14.22 5.80 -9.89
C ALA A 288 -15.28 5.53 -10.97
N TRP A 289 -16.57 5.84 -10.68
CA TRP A 289 -17.66 5.67 -11.64
C TRP A 289 -17.48 6.52 -12.91
N GLN A 290 -17.15 7.80 -12.76
CA GLN A 290 -16.86 8.70 -13.89
C GLN A 290 -15.69 8.19 -14.74
N ARG A 291 -14.64 7.67 -14.12
CA ARG A 291 -13.48 7.07 -14.83
C ARG A 291 -13.82 5.79 -15.56
N ALA A 292 -14.81 5.05 -15.08
CA ALA A 292 -15.38 3.91 -15.80
C ALA A 292 -16.27 4.33 -16.99
N GLY A 293 -16.41 5.64 -17.25
CA GLY A 293 -17.26 6.22 -18.29
C GLY A 293 -18.74 6.30 -17.89
N GLY A 294 -19.04 6.28 -16.59
CA GLY A 294 -20.40 6.47 -16.07
C GLY A 294 -20.76 7.95 -15.86
N GLU A 295 -22.02 8.27 -15.98
CA GLU A 295 -22.63 9.55 -15.63
C GLU A 295 -23.55 9.33 -14.43
N LEU A 296 -23.69 10.37 -13.58
CA LEU A 296 -24.58 10.39 -12.40
C LEU A 296 -25.75 11.33 -12.66
#